data_02a180514c6ef2baa6c498a6c5f78b05
#
_entry.id   02a180514c6ef2baa6c498a6c5f78b05
#
_cell.length_a   1.000
_cell.length_b   1.000
_cell.length_c   1.000
_cell.angle_alpha   90.00
_cell.angle_beta   90.00
_cell.angle_gamma   90.00
#
_symmetry.space_group_name_H-M   'P 1'
#
loop_
_entity.id
_entity.type
_entity.pdbx_description
1 polymer ?
#
loop_
_entity_poly.entity_id
_entity_poly.type
_entity_poly.pdbx_seq_one_letter_code
_entity_poly.pdbx_strand_id
1 'polypeptide(L)'
;FKIRKSDTNYIEYNWRDFMWKVLLATAILTALAACEAPSVKSRPGDGTVIIQMSRIGADKVQYRHLDSVNAVRQSRGLGSLILNASLIRAAQSHASDMSAQNRPWHFGSDGSSPLDRLFSVGYKGELVGENVSETFEDDFNTLDVWMNIPLSASVILDPEAMQMGIAWHQDTNGKIWWVQLIAK
;
A
#
# COMPACT_ATOMS: atom_id res chain seq x y z
N PHE A 1 -53.28 4.89 63.60
CA PHE A 1 -52.66 4.55 62.30
C PHE A 1 -51.28 5.23 62.23
N LYS A 2 -50.20 4.43 62.27
CA LYS A 2 -48.81 4.88 62.43
C LYS A 2 -48.14 4.84 61.07
N ILE A 3 -47.80 6.00 60.51
CA ILE A 3 -47.09 6.10 59.23
C ILE A 3 -45.61 6.09 59.53
N ARG A 4 -44.90 5.10 58.97
CA ARG A 4 -43.45 4.89 59.04
C ARG A 4 -42.75 5.87 58.07
N LYS A 5 -41.86 6.71 58.57
CA LYS A 5 -40.93 7.53 57.73
C LYS A 5 -39.96 6.62 57.00
N SER A 6 -39.87 6.73 55.70
CA SER A 6 -38.85 6.12 54.89
C SER A 6 -37.59 6.96 54.90
N ASP A 7 -36.46 6.32 55.21
CA ASP A 7 -35.11 6.93 55.20
C ASP A 7 -34.70 7.14 53.74
N THR A 8 -34.56 8.39 53.34
CA THR A 8 -33.92 8.82 52.08
C THR A 8 -32.46 9.11 52.39
N ASN A 9 -31.61 8.14 52.06
CA ASN A 9 -30.16 8.38 52.05
C ASN A 9 -29.82 9.29 50.87
N TYR A 10 -29.56 10.56 51.14
CA TYR A 10 -28.94 11.49 50.19
C TYR A 10 -27.45 11.20 50.17
N ILE A 11 -26.93 10.68 49.02
CA ILE A 11 -25.52 10.61 48.76
C ILE A 11 -25.07 12.02 48.37
N GLU A 12 -24.37 12.70 49.25
CA GLU A 12 -23.69 13.97 48.92
C GLU A 12 -22.54 13.66 47.95
N TYR A 13 -22.72 14.02 46.71
CA TYR A 13 -21.65 13.97 45.73
C TYR A 13 -20.67 15.11 45.96
N ASN A 14 -19.47 14.81 46.43
CA ASN A 14 -18.40 15.77 46.60
C ASN A 14 -17.82 16.18 45.25
N TRP A 15 -18.27 17.29 44.70
CA TRP A 15 -17.86 17.85 43.39
C TRP A 15 -16.35 18.12 43.29
N ARG A 16 -15.64 18.30 44.39
CA ARG A 16 -14.19 18.54 44.39
C ARG A 16 -13.41 17.29 44.02
N ASP A 17 -13.86 16.11 44.46
CA ASP A 17 -13.22 14.83 44.12
C ASP A 17 -13.50 14.41 42.67
N PHE A 18 -14.65 14.81 42.13
CA PHE A 18 -14.98 14.59 40.74
C PHE A 18 -14.12 15.44 39.79
N MET A 19 -13.95 16.75 40.13
CA MET A 19 -13.15 17.66 39.32
C MET A 19 -11.67 17.25 39.27
N TRP A 20 -11.09 16.74 40.38
CA TRP A 20 -9.68 16.31 40.38
C TRP A 20 -9.45 15.03 39.60
N LYS A 21 -10.40 14.10 39.62
CA LYS A 21 -10.36 12.88 38.78
C LYS A 21 -10.49 13.18 37.30
N VAL A 22 -11.24 14.18 36.91
CA VAL A 22 -11.36 14.65 35.53
C VAL A 22 -10.08 15.37 35.06
N LEU A 23 -9.46 16.18 35.93
CA LEU A 23 -8.19 16.86 35.59
C LEU A 23 -6.99 15.91 35.47
N LEU A 24 -6.95 14.80 36.22
CA LEU A 24 -5.92 13.76 36.07
C LEU A 24 -6.13 12.90 34.84
N ALA A 25 -7.36 12.71 34.37
CA ALA A 25 -7.65 11.94 33.14
C ALA A 25 -7.29 12.72 31.87
N THR A 26 -7.30 14.06 31.88
CA THR A 26 -6.94 14.88 30.73
C THR A 26 -5.43 15.08 30.57
N ALA A 27 -4.62 14.83 31.61
CA ALA A 27 -3.15 14.96 31.54
C ALA A 27 -2.44 13.71 30.94
N ILE A 28 -3.12 12.58 30.78
CA ILE A 28 -2.53 11.34 30.25
C ILE A 28 -2.75 11.17 28.73
N LEU A 29 -3.58 12.05 28.10
CA LEU A 29 -3.96 11.90 26.68
C LEU A 29 -3.06 12.65 25.69
N THR A 30 -1.95 13.27 26.13
CA THR A 30 -1.07 14.04 25.24
C THR A 30 0.28 13.37 24.92
N ALA A 31 0.46 12.10 25.27
CA ALA A 31 1.65 11.33 24.92
C ALA A 31 1.36 10.23 23.90
N LEU A 32 0.45 10.46 22.93
CA LEU A 32 0.34 9.61 21.74
C LEU A 32 1.33 10.09 20.70
N ALA A 33 2.37 9.28 20.54
CA ALA A 33 3.42 9.30 19.56
C ALA A 33 3.06 10.07 18.29
N ALA A 34 3.86 11.08 17.97
CA ALA A 34 4.01 11.56 16.61
C ALA A 34 4.54 10.39 15.76
N CYS A 35 3.64 9.61 15.16
CA CYS A 35 3.95 8.88 13.96
C CYS A 35 4.25 9.94 12.93
N GLU A 36 5.53 10.23 12.66
CA GLU A 36 5.91 11.08 11.55
C GLU A 36 5.42 10.39 10.28
N ALA A 37 4.31 10.90 9.75
CA ALA A 37 3.87 10.58 8.40
C ALA A 37 5.01 10.96 7.44
N PRO A 38 5.25 10.18 6.36
CA PRO A 38 6.28 10.50 5.38
C PRO A 38 6.08 11.95 4.91
N SER A 39 7.14 12.77 4.99
CA SER A 39 7.04 14.19 4.67
C SER A 39 6.70 14.37 3.20
N VAL A 40 5.49 14.82 2.97
CA VAL A 40 4.97 15.14 1.66
C VAL A 40 5.43 16.55 1.30
N LYS A 41 6.20 16.71 0.22
CA LYS A 41 6.56 18.03 -0.32
C LYS A 41 5.54 18.44 -1.37
N SER A 42 4.81 19.52 -1.10
CA SER A 42 3.98 20.18 -2.12
C SER A 42 4.86 20.89 -3.15
N ARG A 43 4.51 20.79 -4.42
CA ARG A 43 5.12 21.57 -5.50
C ARG A 43 4.60 23.00 -5.39
N PRO A 44 5.44 24.05 -5.42
CA PRO A 44 4.94 25.42 -5.40
C PRO A 44 4.11 25.68 -6.68
N GLY A 45 2.79 25.86 -6.51
CA GLY A 45 1.94 26.41 -7.56
C GLY A 45 0.67 25.66 -7.94
N ASP A 46 0.53 24.34 -7.67
CA ASP A 46 -0.67 23.57 -8.07
C ASP A 46 -1.36 22.78 -6.96
N GLY A 47 -0.86 22.84 -5.74
CA GLY A 47 -1.42 22.07 -4.62
C GLY A 47 -1.17 20.56 -4.67
N THR A 48 -0.44 20.06 -5.68
CA THR A 48 -0.16 18.63 -5.85
C THR A 48 0.86 18.15 -4.82
N VAL A 49 0.46 17.16 -4.08
CA VAL A 49 1.29 16.49 -3.07
C VAL A 49 2.14 15.42 -3.76
N ILE A 50 3.45 15.61 -3.84
CA ILE A 50 4.36 14.61 -4.43
C ILE A 50 4.78 13.61 -3.36
N ILE A 51 4.35 12.35 -3.52
CA ILE A 51 4.81 11.22 -2.70
C ILE A 51 6.26 10.89 -3.10
N GLN A 52 7.18 10.92 -2.14
CA GLN A 52 8.59 10.55 -2.36
C GLN A 52 8.80 9.08 -2.00
N MET A 53 8.65 8.20 -2.97
CA MET A 53 8.77 6.74 -2.79
C MET A 53 10.15 6.31 -2.31
N SER A 54 11.21 6.98 -2.76
CA SER A 54 12.59 6.70 -2.36
C SER A 54 12.85 6.84 -0.85
N ARG A 55 12.03 7.61 -0.13
CA ARG A 55 12.17 7.79 1.33
C ARG A 55 11.58 6.65 2.13
N ILE A 56 10.71 5.83 1.53
CA ILE A 56 10.03 4.74 2.23
C ILE A 56 10.94 3.50 2.29
N GLY A 57 11.83 3.32 1.32
CA GLY A 57 12.65 2.12 1.14
C GLY A 57 11.94 1.07 0.28
N ALA A 58 12.70 0.47 -0.65
CA ALA A 58 12.13 -0.45 -1.64
C ALA A 58 11.48 -1.68 -1.00
N ASP A 59 12.19 -2.34 -0.10
CA ASP A 59 11.69 -3.54 0.58
C ASP A 59 10.38 -3.28 1.32
N LYS A 60 10.30 -2.15 2.02
CA LYS A 60 9.10 -1.78 2.78
C LYS A 60 7.89 -1.60 1.88
N VAL A 61 8.04 -0.97 0.72
CA VAL A 61 6.96 -0.81 -0.25
C VAL A 61 6.57 -2.15 -0.85
N GLN A 62 7.55 -2.99 -1.22
CA GLN A 62 7.30 -4.30 -1.82
C GLN A 62 6.53 -5.23 -0.87
N TYR A 63 6.94 -5.31 0.42
CA TYR A 63 6.22 -6.12 1.41
C TYR A 63 4.83 -5.55 1.71
N ARG A 64 4.68 -4.25 1.84
CA ARG A 64 3.39 -3.60 2.05
C ARG A 64 2.42 -3.88 0.91
N HIS A 65 2.90 -3.77 -0.33
CA HIS A 65 2.10 -4.10 -1.52
C HIS A 65 1.73 -5.60 -1.55
N LEU A 66 2.68 -6.49 -1.23
CA LEU A 66 2.43 -7.93 -1.11
C LEU A 66 1.33 -8.22 -0.07
N ASP A 67 1.40 -7.61 1.11
CA ASP A 67 0.40 -7.77 2.17
C ASP A 67 -0.98 -7.33 1.69
N SER A 68 -1.05 -6.20 0.96
CA SER A 68 -2.30 -5.69 0.39
C SER A 68 -2.88 -6.62 -0.67
N VAL A 69 -2.06 -7.13 -1.58
CA VAL A 69 -2.45 -8.13 -2.58
C VAL A 69 -2.95 -9.41 -1.89
N ASN A 70 -2.21 -9.90 -0.90
CA ASN A 70 -2.59 -11.11 -0.17
C ASN A 70 -3.88 -10.94 0.63
N ALA A 71 -4.13 -9.77 1.21
CA ALA A 71 -5.42 -9.48 1.86
C ALA A 71 -6.59 -9.55 0.86
N VAL A 72 -6.42 -8.98 -0.34
CA VAL A 72 -7.41 -9.06 -1.42
C VAL A 72 -7.64 -10.51 -1.84
N ARG A 73 -6.59 -11.28 -2.06
CA ARG A 73 -6.66 -12.69 -2.47
C ARG A 73 -7.34 -13.57 -1.40
N GLN A 74 -6.95 -13.42 -0.14
CA GLN A 74 -7.53 -14.15 0.99
C GLN A 74 -9.02 -13.86 1.16
N SER A 75 -9.46 -12.61 0.96
CA SER A 75 -10.87 -12.24 1.00
C SER A 75 -11.72 -12.98 -0.05
N ARG A 76 -11.07 -13.59 -1.06
CA ARG A 76 -11.67 -14.37 -2.14
C ARG A 76 -11.35 -15.87 -2.06
N GLY A 77 -10.77 -16.33 -0.94
CA GLY A 77 -10.42 -17.74 -0.73
C GLY A 77 -9.22 -18.22 -1.56
N LEU A 78 -8.39 -17.31 -2.09
CA LEU A 78 -7.20 -17.64 -2.90
C LEU A 78 -5.96 -17.76 -2.03
N GLY A 79 -4.98 -18.56 -2.49
CA GLY A 79 -3.67 -18.72 -1.85
C GLY A 79 -2.87 -17.41 -1.86
N SER A 80 -2.04 -17.22 -0.83
CA SER A 80 -1.14 -16.07 -0.74
C SER A 80 0.02 -16.21 -1.71
N LEU A 81 0.47 -15.07 -2.27
CA LEU A 81 1.68 -14.96 -3.06
C LEU A 81 2.89 -14.71 -2.16
N ILE A 82 4.09 -15.00 -2.70
CA ILE A 82 5.37 -14.62 -2.10
C ILE A 82 6.17 -13.74 -3.06
N LEU A 83 7.04 -12.88 -2.53
CA LEU A 83 7.96 -12.10 -3.37
C LEU A 83 9.02 -13.00 -4.01
N ASN A 84 9.32 -12.72 -5.28
CA ASN A 84 10.39 -13.38 -6.01
C ASN A 84 11.39 -12.35 -6.55
N ALA A 85 12.67 -12.50 -6.20
CA ALA A 85 13.71 -11.54 -6.53
C ALA A 85 13.94 -11.40 -8.07
N SER A 86 13.72 -12.45 -8.86
CA SER A 86 13.83 -12.38 -10.32
C SER A 86 12.69 -11.57 -10.93
N LEU A 87 11.46 -11.77 -10.43
CA LEU A 87 10.30 -10.97 -10.84
C LEU A 87 10.49 -9.49 -10.47
N ILE A 88 11.03 -9.21 -9.27
CA ILE A 88 11.34 -7.82 -8.84
C ILE A 88 12.38 -7.19 -9.78
N ARG A 89 13.46 -7.91 -10.14
CA ARG A 89 14.47 -7.38 -11.06
C ARG A 89 13.91 -7.08 -12.44
N ALA A 90 13.09 -7.98 -12.98
CA ALA A 90 12.44 -7.77 -14.29
C ALA A 90 11.49 -6.57 -14.25
N ALA A 91 10.68 -6.47 -13.18
CA ALA A 91 9.80 -5.33 -12.96
C ALA A 91 10.57 -4.00 -12.83
N GLN A 92 11.68 -3.97 -12.08
CA GLN A 92 12.50 -2.77 -11.91
C GLN A 92 13.12 -2.30 -13.22
N SER A 93 13.67 -3.21 -14.01
CA SER A 93 14.22 -2.90 -15.33
C SER A 93 13.16 -2.28 -16.24
N HIS A 94 11.97 -2.89 -16.27
CA HIS A 94 10.87 -2.39 -17.11
C HIS A 94 10.29 -1.05 -16.64
N ALA A 95 10.15 -0.84 -15.33
CA ALA A 95 9.71 0.44 -14.79
C ALA A 95 10.65 1.60 -15.21
N SER A 96 11.95 1.37 -15.16
CA SER A 96 12.95 2.35 -15.63
C SER A 96 12.89 2.56 -17.14
N ASP A 97 12.66 1.50 -17.90
CA ASP A 97 12.54 1.56 -19.36
C ASP A 97 11.25 2.28 -19.80
N MET A 98 10.12 2.04 -19.14
CA MET A 98 8.87 2.81 -19.36
C MET A 98 9.06 4.30 -19.14
N SER A 99 9.79 4.69 -18.08
CA SER A 99 10.15 6.09 -17.83
C SER A 99 10.95 6.68 -18.99
N ALA A 100 11.98 5.96 -19.44
CA ALA A 100 12.83 6.39 -20.56
C ALA A 100 12.03 6.54 -21.87
N GLN A 101 11.07 5.66 -22.12
CA GLN A 101 10.16 5.72 -23.25
C GLN A 101 9.03 6.77 -23.08
N ASN A 102 8.81 7.24 -21.85
CA ASN A 102 7.66 8.03 -21.45
C ASN A 102 6.32 7.37 -21.89
N ARG A 103 6.21 6.05 -21.66
CA ARG A 103 5.06 5.25 -22.14
C ARG A 103 4.77 4.06 -21.22
N PRO A 104 3.55 3.96 -20.61
CA PRO A 104 3.13 2.83 -19.78
C PRO A 104 2.59 1.69 -20.65
N TRP A 105 3.44 0.81 -21.12
CA TRP A 105 3.06 -0.32 -21.93
C TRP A 105 3.92 -1.57 -21.64
N HIS A 106 3.53 -2.72 -22.21
CA HIS A 106 4.12 -4.01 -21.88
C HIS A 106 5.43 -4.34 -22.63
N PHE A 107 5.84 -3.54 -23.64
CA PHE A 107 7.02 -3.82 -24.43
C PHE A 107 8.20 -2.93 -24.04
N GLY A 108 9.39 -3.53 -23.94
CA GLY A 108 10.62 -2.79 -23.73
C GLY A 108 10.99 -1.92 -24.95
N SER A 109 11.86 -0.92 -24.73
CA SER A 109 12.43 -0.09 -25.81
C SER A 109 13.23 -0.91 -26.84
N ASP A 110 13.71 -2.09 -26.44
CA ASP A 110 14.38 -3.09 -27.26
C ASP A 110 13.40 -4.08 -27.94
N GLY A 111 12.09 -3.88 -27.75
CA GLY A 111 11.02 -4.76 -28.25
C GLY A 111 10.76 -5.98 -27.39
N SER A 112 11.42 -6.15 -26.24
CA SER A 112 11.23 -7.29 -25.36
C SER A 112 9.81 -7.32 -24.75
N SER A 113 9.21 -8.51 -24.74
CA SER A 113 7.97 -8.80 -24.04
C SER A 113 8.22 -9.04 -22.54
N PRO A 114 7.19 -9.12 -21.69
CA PRO A 114 7.33 -9.55 -20.29
C PRO A 114 8.02 -10.92 -20.17
N LEU A 115 7.73 -11.87 -21.05
CA LEU A 115 8.37 -13.19 -21.07
C LEU A 115 9.87 -13.11 -21.38
N ASP A 116 10.27 -12.29 -22.37
CA ASP A 116 11.68 -12.10 -22.71
C ASP A 116 12.47 -11.52 -21.53
N ARG A 117 11.86 -10.58 -20.80
CA ARG A 117 12.46 -10.00 -19.60
C ARG A 117 12.60 -11.02 -18.47
N LEU A 118 11.61 -11.89 -18.26
CA LEU A 118 11.70 -12.98 -17.28
C LEU A 118 12.80 -13.98 -17.66
N PHE A 119 12.88 -14.32 -18.92
CA PHE A 119 13.94 -15.21 -19.43
C PHE A 119 15.33 -14.60 -19.19
N SER A 120 15.51 -13.30 -19.46
CA SER A 120 16.79 -12.59 -19.30
C SER A 120 17.29 -12.55 -17.86
N VAL A 121 16.39 -12.52 -16.86
CA VAL A 121 16.73 -12.59 -15.43
C VAL A 121 16.82 -14.01 -14.88
N GLY A 122 16.68 -15.03 -15.73
CA GLY A 122 16.80 -16.44 -15.38
C GLY A 122 15.60 -16.99 -14.59
N TYR A 123 14.43 -16.38 -14.68
CA TYR A 123 13.21 -16.91 -14.07
C TYR A 123 12.78 -18.20 -14.80
N LYS A 124 12.37 -19.23 -14.03
CA LYS A 124 12.05 -20.56 -14.59
C LYS A 124 10.57 -20.95 -14.47
N GLY A 125 9.76 -20.14 -13.74
CA GLY A 125 8.32 -20.36 -13.63
C GLY A 125 7.56 -19.82 -14.84
N GLU A 126 6.25 -19.91 -14.78
CA GLU A 126 5.33 -19.46 -15.82
C GLU A 126 4.75 -18.10 -15.45
N LEU A 127 4.75 -17.17 -16.40
CA LEU A 127 4.12 -15.85 -16.21
C LEU A 127 2.60 -15.99 -16.26
N VAL A 128 1.92 -15.50 -15.23
CA VAL A 128 0.46 -15.31 -15.24
C VAL A 128 0.13 -14.01 -15.97
N GLY A 129 0.83 -12.91 -15.62
CA GLY A 129 0.63 -11.64 -16.28
C GLY A 129 1.45 -10.51 -15.68
N GLU A 130 1.33 -9.36 -16.33
CA GLU A 130 1.97 -8.11 -15.93
C GLU A 130 0.93 -6.99 -15.84
N ASN A 131 0.97 -6.23 -14.74
CA ASN A 131 0.26 -4.99 -14.59
C ASN A 131 1.24 -3.83 -14.64
N VAL A 132 0.93 -2.81 -15.42
CA VAL A 132 1.72 -1.58 -15.52
C VAL A 132 0.83 -0.36 -15.31
N SER A 133 1.40 0.71 -14.75
CA SER A 133 0.73 2.01 -14.69
C SER A 133 1.70 3.16 -14.62
N GLU A 134 1.21 4.33 -15.01
CA GLU A 134 1.82 5.63 -14.89
C GLU A 134 0.93 6.47 -13.99
N THR A 135 1.46 6.97 -12.87
CA THR A 135 0.66 7.70 -11.88
C THR A 135 1.54 8.61 -11.02
N PHE A 136 0.91 9.42 -10.19
CA PHE A 136 1.55 10.13 -9.06
C PHE A 136 1.16 9.53 -7.71
N GLU A 137 0.45 8.39 -7.72
CA GLU A 137 -0.10 7.71 -6.56
C GLU A 137 0.84 6.64 -6.03
N ASP A 138 0.62 6.26 -4.77
CA ASP A 138 1.36 5.18 -4.11
C ASP A 138 0.90 3.78 -4.54
N ASP A 139 1.51 2.77 -3.95
CA ASP A 139 1.22 1.36 -4.21
C ASP A 139 -0.19 0.92 -3.81
N PHE A 140 -0.81 1.54 -2.79
CA PHE A 140 -2.18 1.21 -2.38
C PHE A 140 -3.20 1.71 -3.40
N ASN A 141 -3.10 2.98 -3.80
CA ASN A 141 -3.98 3.57 -4.79
C ASN A 141 -3.78 2.88 -6.16
N THR A 142 -2.54 2.52 -6.50
CA THR A 142 -2.22 1.78 -7.73
C THR A 142 -2.88 0.39 -7.72
N LEU A 143 -2.83 -0.33 -6.59
CA LEU A 143 -3.52 -1.60 -6.45
C LEU A 143 -5.04 -1.46 -6.60
N ASP A 144 -5.63 -0.43 -5.98
CA ASP A 144 -7.06 -0.16 -6.11
C ASP A 144 -7.47 0.06 -7.58
N VAL A 145 -6.69 0.85 -8.33
CA VAL A 145 -6.92 1.06 -9.77
C VAL A 145 -6.84 -0.27 -10.53
N TRP A 146 -5.81 -1.10 -10.30
CA TRP A 146 -5.68 -2.40 -10.97
C TRP A 146 -6.83 -3.35 -10.63
N MET A 147 -7.32 -3.32 -9.39
CA MET A 147 -8.47 -4.15 -8.99
C MET A 147 -9.79 -3.72 -9.63
N ASN A 148 -9.91 -2.47 -10.08
CA ASN A 148 -11.07 -1.94 -10.79
C ASN A 148 -10.98 -2.13 -12.33
N ILE A 149 -9.84 -2.62 -12.85
CA ILE A 149 -9.65 -2.96 -14.26
C ILE A 149 -9.75 -4.49 -14.41
N PRO A 150 -10.75 -5.04 -15.13
CA PRO A 150 -10.99 -6.49 -15.18
C PRO A 150 -9.77 -7.33 -15.58
N LEU A 151 -8.98 -6.88 -16.57
CA LEU A 151 -7.78 -7.59 -17.02
C LEU A 151 -6.69 -7.59 -15.96
N SER A 152 -6.41 -6.45 -15.33
CA SER A 152 -5.42 -6.34 -14.26
C SER A 152 -5.84 -7.14 -13.03
N ALA A 153 -7.12 -7.05 -12.64
CA ALA A 153 -7.67 -7.82 -11.54
C ALA A 153 -7.56 -9.33 -11.80
N SER A 154 -7.79 -9.80 -13.03
CA SER A 154 -7.67 -11.22 -13.36
C SER A 154 -6.25 -11.76 -13.16
N VAL A 155 -5.22 -10.97 -13.43
CA VAL A 155 -3.82 -11.33 -13.16
C VAL A 155 -3.59 -11.47 -11.65
N ILE A 156 -4.06 -10.50 -10.85
CA ILE A 156 -3.91 -10.49 -9.38
C ILE A 156 -4.67 -11.66 -8.73
N LEU A 157 -5.79 -12.04 -9.30
CA LEU A 157 -6.73 -13.03 -8.74
C LEU A 157 -6.60 -14.41 -9.40
N ASP A 158 -5.59 -14.64 -10.23
CA ASP A 158 -5.37 -15.96 -10.80
C ASP A 158 -5.20 -17.01 -9.69
N PRO A 159 -5.99 -18.10 -9.69
CA PRO A 159 -5.96 -19.09 -8.61
C PRO A 159 -4.66 -19.91 -8.57
N GLU A 160 -3.95 -20.02 -9.69
CA GLU A 160 -2.70 -20.76 -9.79
C GLU A 160 -1.46 -19.91 -9.47
N ALA A 161 -1.64 -18.58 -9.32
CA ALA A 161 -0.55 -17.66 -8.98
C ALA A 161 0.06 -17.98 -7.62
N MET A 162 1.39 -18.01 -7.55
CA MET A 162 2.17 -18.32 -6.34
C MET A 162 3.20 -17.25 -6.00
N GLN A 163 3.67 -16.49 -6.99
CA GLN A 163 4.77 -15.55 -6.82
C GLN A 163 4.46 -14.20 -7.45
N MET A 164 5.05 -13.15 -6.90
CA MET A 164 4.97 -11.82 -7.48
C MET A 164 6.28 -11.04 -7.36
N GLY A 165 6.44 -10.08 -8.25
CA GLY A 165 7.41 -9.00 -8.14
C GLY A 165 6.72 -7.67 -8.36
N ILE A 166 7.06 -6.68 -7.57
CA ILE A 166 6.61 -5.29 -7.72
C ILE A 166 7.81 -4.37 -7.67
N ALA A 167 7.88 -3.43 -8.60
CA ALA A 167 8.89 -2.39 -8.63
C ALA A 167 8.34 -1.12 -9.27
N TRP A 168 9.09 -0.04 -9.12
CA TRP A 168 8.75 1.25 -9.69
C TRP A 168 9.99 2.07 -10.04
N HIS A 169 9.80 3.00 -10.94
CA HIS A 169 10.70 4.12 -11.16
C HIS A 169 9.96 5.42 -10.88
N GLN A 170 10.61 6.38 -10.20
CA GLN A 170 10.02 7.69 -9.94
C GLN A 170 10.84 8.77 -10.62
N ASP A 171 10.21 9.51 -11.53
CA ASP A 171 10.78 10.65 -12.21
C ASP A 171 10.98 11.85 -11.27
N THR A 172 11.83 12.77 -11.65
CA THR A 172 12.12 13.99 -10.87
C THR A 172 10.91 14.91 -10.69
N ASN A 173 9.92 14.83 -11.60
CA ASN A 173 8.65 15.56 -11.49
C ASN A 173 7.64 14.88 -10.54
N GLY A 174 7.99 13.71 -10.00
CA GLY A 174 7.17 12.95 -9.07
C GLY A 174 6.33 11.84 -9.71
N LYS A 175 6.28 11.75 -11.06
CA LYS A 175 5.59 10.67 -11.75
C LYS A 175 6.21 9.32 -11.39
N ILE A 176 5.37 8.30 -11.21
CA ILE A 176 5.79 6.96 -10.84
C ILE A 176 5.33 5.96 -11.91
N TRP A 177 6.24 5.10 -12.32
CA TRP A 177 6.04 4.02 -13.27
C TRP A 177 6.04 2.70 -12.51
N TRP A 178 4.86 2.09 -12.38
CA TRP A 178 4.70 0.84 -11.65
C TRP A 178 4.70 -0.36 -12.57
N VAL A 179 5.36 -1.43 -12.15
CA VAL A 179 5.31 -2.74 -12.79
C VAL A 179 5.10 -3.81 -11.73
N GLN A 180 4.05 -4.63 -11.92
CA GLN A 180 3.79 -5.83 -11.15
C GLN A 180 3.80 -7.03 -12.06
N LEU A 181 4.60 -8.05 -11.74
CA LEU A 181 4.63 -9.35 -12.39
C LEU A 181 4.06 -10.41 -11.45
N ILE A 182 3.17 -11.25 -11.96
CA ILE A 182 2.58 -12.37 -11.22
C ILE A 182 2.86 -13.64 -12.00
N ALA A 183 3.25 -14.71 -11.28
CA ALA A 183 3.74 -15.96 -11.86
C ALA A 183 3.38 -17.19 -11.00
N LYS A 184 3.44 -18.36 -11.62
CA LYS A 184 3.27 -19.71 -11.03
C LYS A 184 4.44 -20.61 -11.30
#